data_391b7b654431c8525f2e1daaa458a5c2
#
_entry.id   391b7b654431c8525f2e1daaa458a5c2
#
_cell.length_a   1.000
_cell.length_b   1.000
_cell.length_c   1.000
_cell.angle_alpha   90.00
_cell.angle_beta   90.00
_cell.angle_gamma   90.00
#
_symmetry.space_group_name_H-M   'P 1'
#
loop_
_entity.id
_entity.type
_entity.pdbx_description
1 polymer ?
#
loop_
_entity_poly.entity_id
_entity_poly.type
_entity_poly.pdbx_seq_one_letter_code
_entity_poly.pdbx_strand_id
1 'polypeptide(L)'
;MTRCHRIALAGLAGLLTLPALSAPMGFKGSWMVMGDLSPDWREGFTNYALTARDAVGPSLLEMRGDRGTKTRRLAEVAYTRLVKRWNLPEAQANVWFVGGLGAVRGNDYAGTRTMATPGIQVDFETTRLYASALGRLYRARGINHDYAGARLGFSFYEVAYDEVQPWLVVEARRMRGLSDKTEITPMLRLIHNRYFVETGASNAGQLRFNFMLTF
;
A
#
# COMPACT_ATOMS: atom_id res chain seq x y z
N MET A 1 -17.29 52.27 -39.09
CA MET A 1 -16.72 50.94 -39.34
C MET A 1 -15.89 50.53 -38.14
N THR A 2 -16.50 49.89 -37.18
CA THR A 2 -15.88 49.54 -35.89
C THR A 2 -15.64 48.02 -35.84
N ARG A 3 -14.36 47.58 -35.84
CA ARG A 3 -13.97 46.19 -35.79
C ARG A 3 -13.96 45.73 -34.31
N CYS A 4 -14.92 44.88 -33.94
CA CYS A 4 -14.87 44.13 -32.68
C CYS A 4 -13.80 43.04 -32.74
N HIS A 5 -12.79 43.15 -31.87
CA HIS A 5 -11.86 42.04 -31.60
C HIS A 5 -12.49 41.11 -30.59
N ARG A 6 -12.80 39.89 -31.03
CA ARG A 6 -13.17 38.80 -30.15
C ARG A 6 -11.87 38.19 -29.59
N ILE A 7 -11.64 38.40 -28.31
CA ILE A 7 -10.60 37.69 -27.55
C ILE A 7 -11.14 36.31 -27.23
N ALA A 8 -10.60 35.29 -27.88
CA ALA A 8 -10.87 33.91 -27.52
C ALA A 8 -10.06 33.58 -26.25
N LEU A 9 -10.73 33.46 -25.12
CA LEU A 9 -10.15 32.80 -23.92
C LEU A 9 -10.05 31.31 -24.22
N ALA A 10 -8.86 30.85 -24.56
CA ALA A 10 -8.54 29.43 -24.54
C ALA A 10 -8.41 28.99 -23.08
N GLY A 11 -9.46 28.33 -22.57
CA GLY A 11 -9.42 27.70 -21.25
C GLY A 11 -8.41 26.55 -21.26
N LEU A 12 -7.29 26.74 -20.57
CA LEU A 12 -6.33 25.68 -20.28
C LEU A 12 -6.96 24.76 -19.22
N ALA A 13 -7.76 23.79 -19.66
CA ALA A 13 -8.17 22.67 -18.83
C ALA A 13 -6.92 21.82 -18.57
N GLY A 14 -6.21 22.12 -17.50
CA GLY A 14 -5.15 21.25 -17.00
C GLY A 14 -5.75 19.91 -16.65
N LEU A 15 -5.50 18.90 -17.46
CA LEU A 15 -5.72 17.49 -17.14
C LEU A 15 -4.88 17.20 -15.90
N LEU A 16 -5.51 17.25 -14.72
CA LEU A 16 -4.98 16.68 -13.50
C LEU A 16 -5.00 15.16 -13.69
N THR A 17 -3.94 14.62 -14.26
CA THR A 17 -3.70 13.18 -14.20
C THR A 17 -3.49 12.84 -12.73
N LEU A 18 -4.53 12.30 -12.09
CA LEU A 18 -4.40 11.76 -10.75
C LEU A 18 -3.52 10.51 -10.87
N PRO A 19 -2.40 10.44 -10.16
CA PRO A 19 -1.54 9.26 -10.18
C PRO A 19 -2.31 8.04 -9.71
N ALA A 20 -1.98 6.88 -10.27
CA ALA A 20 -2.51 5.60 -9.85
C ALA A 20 -2.31 5.42 -8.35
N LEU A 21 -3.41 5.27 -7.59
CA LEU A 21 -3.40 5.27 -6.12
C LEU A 21 -2.78 3.97 -5.59
N SER A 22 -1.49 3.93 -5.44
CA SER A 22 -0.77 2.91 -4.64
C SER A 22 -0.21 3.49 -3.33
N ALA A 23 -0.57 4.74 -3.02
CA ALA A 23 -0.16 5.42 -1.80
C ALA A 23 -0.82 4.79 -0.56
N PRO A 24 -0.11 4.71 0.60
CA PRO A 24 -0.65 4.13 1.83
C PRO A 24 -1.66 5.04 2.56
N MET A 25 -2.10 6.13 1.94
CA MET A 25 -3.19 7.00 2.41
C MET A 25 -3.84 7.75 1.24
N GLY A 26 -5.11 8.13 1.42
CA GLY A 26 -5.86 8.96 0.48
C GLY A 26 -5.59 10.48 0.60
N PHE A 27 -6.48 11.29 0.01
CA PHE A 27 -6.42 12.75 0.10
C PHE A 27 -6.98 13.24 1.44
N LYS A 28 -6.65 14.47 1.85
CA LYS A 28 -7.14 15.07 3.10
C LYS A 28 -8.66 14.96 3.24
N GLY A 29 -9.10 14.43 4.36
CA GLY A 29 -10.52 14.22 4.70
C GLY A 29 -11.11 12.92 4.13
N SER A 30 -10.34 12.11 3.40
CA SER A 30 -10.79 10.81 2.90
C SER A 30 -10.59 9.70 3.92
N TRP A 31 -11.41 8.67 3.79
CA TRP A 31 -11.15 7.35 4.34
C TRP A 31 -10.51 6.45 3.29
N MET A 32 -9.63 5.58 3.73
CA MET A 32 -9.10 4.49 2.91
C MET A 32 -9.27 3.18 3.67
N VAL A 33 -9.75 2.16 2.98
CA VAL A 33 -9.83 0.78 3.47
C VAL A 33 -8.96 -0.09 2.58
N MET A 34 -8.16 -0.96 3.18
CA MET A 34 -7.28 -1.87 2.46
C MET A 34 -7.27 -3.25 3.11
N GLY A 35 -7.17 -4.28 2.28
CA GLY A 35 -6.93 -5.66 2.69
C GLY A 35 -5.81 -6.30 1.90
N ASP A 36 -4.98 -7.10 2.59
CA ASP A 36 -3.96 -7.98 2.02
C ASP A 36 -4.16 -9.39 2.58
N LEU A 37 -4.56 -10.31 1.73
CA LEU A 37 -5.00 -11.64 2.13
C LEU A 37 -4.16 -12.71 1.42
N SER A 38 -3.52 -13.55 2.23
CA SER A 38 -2.89 -14.80 1.81
C SER A 38 -3.00 -15.84 2.93
N PRO A 39 -2.65 -17.10 2.74
CA PRO A 39 -2.68 -18.10 3.80
C PRO A 39 -1.85 -17.73 5.03
N ASP A 40 -0.68 -17.08 4.80
CA ASP A 40 0.29 -16.75 5.85
C ASP A 40 0.21 -15.29 6.33
N TRP A 41 -0.61 -14.46 5.65
CA TRP A 41 -0.77 -13.04 5.95
C TRP A 41 -2.20 -12.59 5.69
N ARG A 42 -2.85 -12.05 6.71
CA ARG A 42 -4.20 -11.47 6.59
C ARG A 42 -4.21 -10.15 7.30
N GLU A 43 -4.16 -9.09 6.53
CA GLU A 43 -4.19 -7.72 7.03
C GLU A 43 -5.44 -7.01 6.52
N GLY A 44 -6.10 -6.30 7.43
CA GLY A 44 -7.15 -5.36 7.11
C GLY A 44 -6.87 -4.08 7.86
N PHE A 45 -6.78 -2.96 7.16
CA PHE A 45 -6.67 -1.68 7.83
C PHE A 45 -7.54 -0.60 7.18
N THR A 46 -7.89 0.37 7.97
CA THR A 46 -8.53 1.60 7.50
C THR A 46 -7.80 2.78 8.10
N ASN A 47 -7.73 3.87 7.36
CA ASN A 47 -7.21 5.12 7.89
C ASN A 47 -8.03 6.32 7.43
N TYR A 48 -7.99 7.36 8.23
CA TYR A 48 -8.54 8.67 7.93
C TYR A 48 -7.42 9.66 7.72
N ALA A 49 -7.41 10.34 6.57
CA ALA A 49 -6.40 11.33 6.22
C ALA A 49 -6.69 12.66 6.93
N LEU A 50 -6.05 12.89 8.07
CA LEU A 50 -6.18 14.11 8.89
C LEU A 50 -5.68 15.34 8.13
N THR A 51 -4.59 15.18 7.40
CA THR A 51 -3.96 16.20 6.57
C THR A 51 -3.61 15.64 5.20
N ALA A 52 -3.04 16.45 4.31
CA ALA A 52 -2.49 15.95 3.05
C ALA A 52 -1.24 15.06 3.23
N ARG A 53 -0.75 14.91 4.47
CA ARG A 53 0.48 14.17 4.78
C ARG A 53 0.32 13.14 5.90
N ASP A 54 -0.75 13.20 6.67
CA ASP A 54 -0.90 12.40 7.89
C ASP A 54 -2.24 11.67 7.88
N ALA A 55 -2.21 10.37 8.13
CA ALA A 55 -3.40 9.55 8.32
C ALA A 55 -3.25 8.62 9.53
N VAL A 56 -4.37 8.29 10.16
CA VAL A 56 -4.43 7.41 11.32
C VAL A 56 -5.67 6.50 11.23
N GLY A 57 -5.54 5.29 11.73
CA GLY A 57 -6.67 4.38 11.83
C GLY A 57 -6.32 3.01 12.38
N PRO A 58 -7.32 2.16 12.63
CA PRO A 58 -7.09 0.80 13.12
C PRO A 58 -6.54 -0.12 12.03
N SER A 59 -5.69 -1.05 12.46
CA SER A 59 -5.18 -2.17 11.66
C SER A 59 -5.30 -3.47 12.45
N LEU A 60 -5.70 -4.53 11.75
CA LEU A 60 -5.76 -5.90 12.25
C LEU A 60 -4.91 -6.77 11.34
N LEU A 61 -3.97 -7.50 11.94
CA LEU A 61 -3.04 -8.34 11.21
C LEU A 61 -2.93 -9.71 11.85
N GLU A 62 -3.16 -10.77 11.08
CA GLU A 62 -2.80 -12.14 11.43
C GLU A 62 -1.61 -12.58 10.58
N MET A 63 -0.54 -13.00 11.24
CA MET A 63 0.68 -13.52 10.63
C MET A 63 0.86 -14.98 11.02
N ARG A 64 1.24 -15.81 10.05
CA ARG A 64 1.55 -17.22 10.25
C ARG A 64 2.98 -17.51 9.80
N GLY A 65 3.72 -18.21 10.63
CA GLY A 65 5.09 -18.64 10.36
C GLY A 65 5.27 -20.12 10.64
N ASP A 66 6.48 -20.63 10.42
CA ASP A 66 6.86 -22.01 10.65
C ASP A 66 5.86 -23.02 10.06
N ARG A 67 5.52 -22.83 8.77
CA ARG A 67 4.53 -23.63 8.02
C ARG A 67 3.11 -23.60 8.64
N GLY A 68 2.73 -22.46 9.22
CA GLY A 68 1.42 -22.25 9.82
C GLY A 68 1.30 -22.68 11.29
N THR A 69 2.35 -23.24 11.88
CA THR A 69 2.34 -23.65 13.30
C THR A 69 2.45 -22.48 14.28
N LYS A 70 3.13 -21.40 13.87
CA LYS A 70 3.24 -20.17 14.65
C LYS A 70 2.24 -19.13 14.13
N THR A 71 1.35 -18.67 14.98
CA THR A 71 0.35 -17.64 14.63
C THR A 71 0.48 -16.45 15.56
N ARG A 72 0.44 -15.24 15.01
CA ARG A 72 0.41 -13.99 15.75
C ARG A 72 -0.69 -13.09 15.22
N ARG A 73 -1.46 -12.52 16.13
CA ARG A 73 -2.55 -11.57 15.84
C ARG A 73 -2.23 -10.24 16.49
N LEU A 74 -2.13 -9.21 15.68
CA LEU A 74 -1.88 -7.84 16.09
C LEU A 74 -3.13 -7.00 15.83
N ALA A 75 -3.53 -6.23 16.84
CA ALA A 75 -4.47 -5.13 16.70
C ALA A 75 -3.74 -3.85 17.08
N GLU A 76 -3.66 -2.88 16.19
CA GLU A 76 -2.92 -1.65 16.40
C GLU A 76 -3.66 -0.41 15.90
N VAL A 77 -3.26 0.74 16.42
CA VAL A 77 -3.53 2.04 15.80
C VAL A 77 -2.33 2.34 14.90
N ALA A 78 -2.59 2.36 13.60
CA ALA A 78 -1.60 2.64 12.59
C ALA A 78 -1.55 4.14 12.28
N TYR A 79 -0.36 4.66 12.03
CA TYR A 79 -0.08 6.02 11.61
C TYR A 79 0.74 5.99 10.33
N THR A 80 0.32 6.79 9.36
CA THR A 80 0.99 6.96 8.07
C THR A 80 1.33 8.43 7.89
N ARG A 81 2.57 8.72 7.49
CA ARG A 81 3.03 10.08 7.20
C ARG A 81 3.81 10.16 5.90
N LEU A 82 3.39 11.06 5.01
CA LEU A 82 4.18 11.45 3.86
C LEU A 82 5.36 12.32 4.32
N VAL A 83 6.54 11.73 4.40
CA VAL A 83 7.77 12.42 4.83
C VAL A 83 8.27 13.35 3.71
N LYS A 84 8.33 12.83 2.49
CA LYS A 84 8.81 13.59 1.33
C LYS A 84 8.10 13.14 0.05
N ARG A 85 7.83 14.10 -0.82
CA ARG A 85 7.31 13.88 -2.17
C ARG A 85 8.12 14.70 -3.17
N TRP A 86 8.44 14.08 -4.28
CA TRP A 86 8.98 14.74 -5.46
C TRP A 86 7.96 14.57 -6.58
N ASN A 87 7.47 15.69 -7.09
CA ASN A 87 6.64 15.73 -8.29
C ASN A 87 7.57 16.01 -9.47
N LEU A 88 7.72 15.05 -10.34
CA LEU A 88 8.48 15.14 -11.58
C LEU A 88 7.50 15.38 -12.74
N PRO A 89 7.94 15.79 -13.93
CA PRO A 89 7.01 16.09 -15.05
C PRO A 89 6.06 14.95 -15.40
N GLU A 90 6.52 13.71 -15.36
CA GLU A 90 5.73 12.50 -15.72
C GLU A 90 5.76 11.41 -14.64
N ALA A 91 6.24 11.75 -13.46
CA ALA A 91 6.42 10.78 -12.38
C ALA A 91 6.24 11.42 -11.01
N GLN A 92 6.01 10.57 -10.02
CA GLN A 92 6.00 10.95 -8.62
C GLN A 92 6.86 9.96 -7.82
N ALA A 93 7.65 10.48 -6.89
CA ALA A 93 8.37 9.66 -5.93
C ALA A 93 8.02 10.08 -4.51
N ASN A 94 7.87 9.12 -3.62
CA ASN A 94 7.46 9.37 -2.25
C ASN A 94 8.32 8.59 -1.25
N VAL A 95 8.46 9.17 -0.06
CA VAL A 95 8.94 8.51 1.15
C VAL A 95 7.87 8.64 2.22
N TRP A 96 7.48 7.51 2.79
CA TRP A 96 6.46 7.41 3.81
C TRP A 96 7.04 6.79 5.07
N PHE A 97 6.65 7.32 6.20
CA PHE A 97 6.67 6.59 7.46
C PHE A 97 5.34 5.84 7.58
N VAL A 98 5.42 4.55 7.90
CA VAL A 98 4.26 3.71 8.21
C VAL A 98 4.54 2.97 9.50
N GLY A 99 3.61 2.92 10.42
CA GLY A 99 3.85 2.22 11.68
C GLY A 99 2.68 2.33 12.63
N GLY A 100 2.77 1.66 13.77
CA GLY A 100 1.69 1.66 14.75
C GLY A 100 2.16 1.21 16.12
N LEU A 101 1.24 1.34 17.05
CA LEU A 101 1.31 0.79 18.39
C LEU A 101 0.06 -0.04 18.65
N GLY A 102 0.24 -1.22 19.21
CA GLY A 102 -0.88 -2.12 19.42
C GLY A 102 -0.61 -3.25 20.40
N ALA A 103 -1.53 -4.20 20.39
CA ALA A 103 -1.52 -5.38 21.22
C ALA A 103 -1.37 -6.63 20.35
N VAL A 104 -0.37 -7.45 20.63
CA VAL A 104 -0.12 -8.71 19.93
C VAL A 104 -0.38 -9.90 20.84
N ARG A 105 -1.03 -10.94 20.28
CA ARG A 105 -1.18 -12.28 20.86
C ARG A 105 -0.61 -13.31 19.91
N GLY A 106 -0.07 -14.39 20.44
CA GLY A 106 0.45 -15.50 19.67
C GLY A 106 0.14 -16.83 20.33
N ASN A 107 0.36 -17.93 19.61
CA ASN A 107 0.25 -19.28 20.14
C ASN A 107 1.57 -19.82 20.71
N ASP A 108 2.67 -19.10 20.54
CA ASP A 108 4.02 -19.44 20.99
C ASP A 108 4.44 -18.77 22.33
N TYR A 109 3.50 -18.00 22.93
CA TYR A 109 3.69 -17.38 24.27
C TYR A 109 2.33 -17.09 24.92
N ALA A 110 2.37 -16.92 26.25
CA ALA A 110 1.17 -16.59 27.02
C ALA A 110 0.91 -15.07 27.07
N GLY A 111 -0.36 -14.71 27.11
CA GLY A 111 -0.84 -13.35 27.33
C GLY A 111 -0.76 -12.42 26.13
N THR A 112 -0.94 -11.15 26.40
CA THR A 112 -0.91 -10.07 25.40
C THR A 112 0.34 -9.22 25.61
N ARG A 113 1.01 -8.80 24.55
CA ARG A 113 2.19 -7.93 24.61
C ARG A 113 1.94 -6.66 23.81
N THR A 114 2.47 -5.53 24.28
CA THR A 114 2.50 -4.30 23.50
C THR A 114 3.52 -4.46 22.38
N MET A 115 3.16 -4.09 21.17
CA MET A 115 3.99 -4.15 19.97
C MET A 115 4.08 -2.80 19.30
N ALA A 116 5.27 -2.40 18.91
CA ALA A 116 5.54 -1.27 18.03
C ALA A 116 5.92 -1.77 16.64
N THR A 117 5.44 -1.10 15.58
CA THR A 117 5.62 -1.53 14.19
C THR A 117 6.15 -0.42 13.27
N PRO A 118 7.26 0.26 13.61
CA PRO A 118 7.79 1.31 12.74
C PRO A 118 8.28 0.75 11.40
N GLY A 119 8.08 1.51 10.33
CA GLY A 119 8.52 1.15 9.00
C GLY A 119 8.67 2.36 8.09
N ILE A 120 9.31 2.13 6.96
CA ILE A 120 9.51 3.10 5.88
C ILE A 120 9.09 2.45 4.57
N GLN A 121 8.30 3.16 3.80
CA GLN A 121 8.00 2.83 2.42
C GLN A 121 8.58 3.91 1.51
N VAL A 122 9.12 3.48 0.40
CA VAL A 122 9.47 4.34 -0.73
C VAL A 122 8.70 3.87 -1.94
N ASP A 123 8.24 4.78 -2.77
CA ASP A 123 7.59 4.44 -4.03
C ASP A 123 7.94 5.45 -5.13
N PHE A 124 7.86 4.96 -6.34
CA PHE A 124 8.01 5.73 -7.57
C PHE A 124 6.94 5.25 -8.55
N GLU A 125 6.22 6.18 -9.15
CA GLU A 125 5.17 5.85 -10.10
C GLU A 125 5.10 6.86 -11.25
N THR A 126 4.77 6.34 -12.42
CA THR A 126 4.33 7.06 -13.60
C THR A 126 2.93 6.58 -13.96
N THR A 127 2.39 7.02 -15.09
CA THR A 127 1.12 6.50 -15.62
C THR A 127 1.18 5.01 -15.99
N ARG A 128 2.40 4.45 -16.19
CA ARG A 128 2.59 3.07 -16.68
C ARG A 128 3.63 2.23 -15.91
N LEU A 129 4.44 2.86 -15.07
CA LEU A 129 5.47 2.18 -14.28
C LEU A 129 5.24 2.44 -12.81
N TYR A 130 5.41 1.41 -12.00
CA TYR A 130 5.33 1.46 -10.55
C TYR A 130 6.46 0.68 -9.93
N ALA A 131 7.13 1.26 -8.95
CA ALA A 131 8.11 0.59 -8.10
C ALA A 131 7.89 0.98 -6.65
N SER A 132 7.97 0.05 -5.72
CA SER A 132 7.95 0.36 -4.29
C SER A 132 8.81 -0.61 -3.49
N ALA A 133 9.26 -0.13 -2.33
CA ALA A 133 9.88 -0.97 -1.31
C ALA A 133 9.37 -0.55 0.08
N LEU A 134 9.07 -1.55 0.91
CA LEU A 134 8.61 -1.39 2.29
C LEU A 134 9.49 -2.21 3.22
N GLY A 135 10.05 -1.57 4.24
CA GLY A 135 10.63 -2.22 5.40
C GLY A 135 9.81 -1.89 6.66
N ARG A 136 9.38 -2.89 7.41
CA ARG A 136 8.61 -2.71 8.66
C ARG A 136 9.12 -3.63 9.75
N LEU A 137 9.34 -3.07 10.94
CA LEU A 137 9.82 -3.80 12.10
C LEU A 137 8.63 -4.14 13.00
N TYR A 138 8.64 -5.34 13.57
CA TYR A 138 7.65 -5.77 14.56
C TYR A 138 8.37 -6.07 15.88
N ARG A 139 8.21 -5.21 16.86
CA ARG A 139 8.96 -5.22 18.12
C ARG A 139 8.04 -5.30 19.32
N ALA A 140 8.18 -6.39 20.08
CA ALA A 140 7.55 -6.57 21.38
C ALA A 140 8.51 -7.37 22.30
N ARG A 141 8.23 -7.44 23.59
CA ARG A 141 9.05 -8.24 24.52
C ARG A 141 9.16 -9.69 24.04
N GLY A 142 10.38 -10.14 23.70
CA GLY A 142 10.64 -11.48 23.19
C GLY A 142 10.10 -11.75 21.77
N ILE A 143 9.71 -10.70 21.03
CA ILE A 143 9.28 -10.79 19.63
C ILE A 143 10.10 -9.80 18.81
N ASN A 144 10.79 -10.33 17.81
CA ASN A 144 11.65 -9.55 16.93
C ASN A 144 11.56 -10.17 15.53
N HIS A 145 10.65 -9.66 14.71
CA HIS A 145 10.59 -10.03 13.31
C HIS A 145 10.46 -8.78 12.42
N ASP A 146 10.84 -8.93 11.18
CA ASP A 146 10.93 -7.84 10.22
C ASP A 146 10.23 -8.25 8.92
N TYR A 147 9.49 -7.33 8.36
CA TYR A 147 8.96 -7.42 7.01
C TYR A 147 9.85 -6.62 6.06
N ALA A 148 10.15 -7.20 4.92
CA ALA A 148 10.72 -6.50 3.78
C ALA A 148 9.98 -6.93 2.52
N GLY A 149 9.49 -5.96 1.75
CA GLY A 149 8.78 -6.18 0.49
C GLY A 149 9.26 -5.21 -0.57
N ALA A 150 9.28 -5.66 -1.82
CA ALA A 150 9.52 -4.83 -2.99
C ALA A 150 8.52 -5.20 -4.09
N ARG A 151 8.03 -4.20 -4.82
CA ARG A 151 7.06 -4.37 -5.91
C ARG A 151 7.52 -3.64 -7.15
N LEU A 152 7.33 -4.27 -8.30
CA LEU A 152 7.48 -3.65 -9.61
C LEU A 152 6.20 -3.90 -10.40
N GLY A 153 5.69 -2.86 -11.04
CA GLY A 153 4.45 -2.93 -11.83
C GLY A 153 4.59 -2.22 -13.17
N PHE A 154 3.88 -2.74 -14.15
CA PHE A 154 3.84 -2.19 -15.50
C PHE A 154 2.42 -2.28 -16.06
N SER A 155 1.96 -1.20 -16.72
CA SER A 155 0.73 -1.17 -17.53
C SER A 155 1.08 -1.03 -19.00
N PHE A 156 0.44 -1.83 -19.85
CA PHE A 156 0.71 -1.86 -21.29
C PHE A 156 0.25 -0.58 -21.99
N TYR A 157 -0.78 0.10 -21.45
CA TYR A 157 -1.37 1.30 -22.04
C TYR A 157 -1.92 2.22 -20.95
N GLU A 158 -2.11 3.46 -21.31
CA GLU A 158 -2.80 4.46 -20.50
C GLU A 158 -4.29 4.44 -20.83
N VAL A 159 -5.12 4.74 -19.84
CA VAL A 159 -6.56 4.80 -19.94
C VAL A 159 -7.07 6.12 -19.38
N ALA A 160 -8.31 6.48 -19.71
CA ALA A 160 -8.99 7.59 -19.06
C ALA A 160 -9.30 7.22 -17.59
N TYR A 161 -9.53 8.22 -16.74
CA TYR A 161 -9.73 8.03 -15.31
C TYR A 161 -10.91 7.10 -14.95
N ASP A 162 -11.93 7.08 -15.77
CA ASP A 162 -13.15 6.28 -15.62
C ASP A 162 -13.09 4.91 -16.32
N GLU A 163 -11.93 4.55 -16.84
CA GLU A 163 -11.68 3.25 -17.45
C GLU A 163 -10.86 2.35 -16.49
N VAL A 164 -10.96 1.04 -16.68
CA VAL A 164 -10.18 0.07 -15.93
C VAL A 164 -8.78 -0.05 -16.51
N GLN A 165 -7.77 0.24 -15.71
CA GLN A 165 -6.37 0.08 -16.10
C GLN A 165 -5.80 -1.23 -15.54
N PRO A 166 -5.44 -2.20 -16.40
CA PRO A 166 -4.75 -3.41 -15.98
C PRO A 166 -3.25 -3.20 -15.84
N TRP A 167 -2.68 -3.82 -14.80
CA TRP A 167 -1.25 -3.82 -14.50
C TRP A 167 -0.77 -5.23 -14.24
N LEU A 168 0.42 -5.55 -14.71
CA LEU A 168 1.19 -6.69 -14.23
C LEU A 168 2.09 -6.21 -13.10
N VAL A 169 2.02 -6.85 -11.96
CA VAL A 169 2.81 -6.53 -10.77
C VAL A 169 3.55 -7.78 -10.32
N VAL A 170 4.81 -7.64 -9.97
CA VAL A 170 5.58 -8.69 -9.28
C VAL A 170 5.97 -8.15 -7.92
N GLU A 171 5.66 -8.92 -6.88
CA GLU A 171 6.11 -8.65 -5.53
C GLU A 171 7.10 -9.69 -5.07
N ALA A 172 8.18 -9.25 -4.43
CA ALA A 172 9.06 -10.07 -3.60
C ALA A 172 8.91 -9.64 -2.16
N ARG A 173 8.56 -10.57 -1.24
CA ARG A 173 8.47 -10.28 0.20
C ARG A 173 9.17 -11.33 1.04
N ARG A 174 9.67 -10.90 2.18
CA ARG A 174 10.29 -11.76 3.21
C ARG A 174 9.89 -11.27 4.59
N MET A 175 9.65 -12.22 5.49
CA MET A 175 9.34 -11.94 6.88
C MET A 175 10.30 -12.69 7.79
N ARG A 176 11.43 -12.05 8.08
CA ARG A 176 12.46 -12.60 8.95
C ARG A 176 11.91 -12.81 10.36
N GLY A 177 12.18 -13.97 10.97
CA GLY A 177 11.71 -14.34 12.31
C GLY A 177 10.32 -14.97 12.36
N LEU A 178 9.61 -15.04 11.22
CA LEU A 178 8.39 -15.83 11.04
C LEU A 178 8.54 -16.87 9.93
N SER A 179 9.22 -16.51 8.84
CA SER A 179 9.51 -17.40 7.72
C SER A 179 10.89 -17.04 7.15
N ASP A 180 11.69 -18.04 6.81
CA ASP A 180 12.99 -17.84 6.15
C ASP A 180 12.88 -17.77 4.63
N LYS A 181 11.68 -17.94 4.10
CA LYS A 181 11.43 -17.95 2.66
C LYS A 181 11.20 -16.55 2.12
N THR A 182 11.72 -16.30 0.93
CA THR A 182 11.31 -15.17 0.10
C THR A 182 10.17 -15.62 -0.81
N GLU A 183 9.03 -14.95 -0.72
CA GLU A 183 7.90 -15.19 -1.59
C GLU A 183 7.99 -14.25 -2.78
N ILE A 184 7.82 -14.80 -3.98
CA ILE A 184 7.71 -14.02 -5.21
C ILE A 184 6.33 -14.29 -5.77
N THR A 185 5.56 -13.22 -5.99
CA THR A 185 4.16 -13.30 -6.40
C THR A 185 3.92 -12.42 -7.61
N PRO A 186 3.77 -12.99 -8.82
CA PRO A 186 3.19 -12.28 -9.95
C PRO A 186 1.70 -12.07 -9.71
N MET A 187 1.20 -10.88 -10.01
CA MET A 187 -0.19 -10.46 -9.77
C MET A 187 -0.73 -9.68 -10.95
N LEU A 188 -2.03 -9.83 -11.20
CA LEU A 188 -2.81 -8.92 -12.01
C LEU A 188 -3.45 -7.88 -11.08
N ARG A 189 -3.20 -6.60 -11.38
CA ARG A 189 -3.83 -5.47 -10.71
C ARG A 189 -4.80 -4.80 -11.67
N LEU A 190 -5.98 -4.47 -11.18
CA LEU A 190 -6.97 -3.66 -11.87
C LEU A 190 -7.22 -2.40 -11.04
N ILE A 191 -7.07 -1.24 -11.67
CA ILE A 191 -7.37 0.06 -11.07
C ILE A 191 -8.55 0.66 -11.83
N HIS A 192 -9.56 1.13 -11.09
CA HIS A 192 -10.68 1.87 -11.63
C HIS A 192 -11.08 2.98 -10.66
N ASN A 193 -10.91 4.23 -11.03
CA ASN A 193 -11.18 5.39 -10.18
C ASN A 193 -10.43 5.30 -8.82
N ARG A 194 -11.17 5.00 -7.75
CA ARG A 194 -10.72 4.90 -6.36
C ARG A 194 -10.60 3.46 -5.86
N TYR A 195 -10.81 2.52 -6.75
CA TYR A 195 -10.75 1.09 -6.46
C TYR A 195 -9.47 0.49 -7.02
N PHE A 196 -8.92 -0.40 -6.28
CA PHE A 196 -7.78 -1.17 -6.69
C PHE A 196 -7.98 -2.61 -6.20
N VAL A 197 -7.76 -3.57 -7.07
CA VAL A 197 -7.82 -5.00 -6.77
C VAL A 197 -6.62 -5.68 -7.38
N GLU A 198 -5.94 -6.54 -6.61
CA GLU A 198 -4.86 -7.40 -7.08
C GLU A 198 -5.16 -8.85 -6.74
N THR A 199 -4.79 -9.76 -7.64
CA THR A 199 -4.79 -11.19 -7.37
C THR A 199 -3.60 -11.86 -8.04
N GLY A 200 -3.08 -12.90 -7.41
CA GLY A 200 -1.95 -13.65 -7.93
C GLY A 200 -1.67 -14.92 -7.14
N ALA A 201 -0.65 -15.64 -7.54
CA ALA A 201 -0.18 -16.83 -6.85
C ALA A 201 1.34 -16.74 -6.63
N SER A 202 1.80 -17.04 -5.41
CA SER A 202 3.21 -17.02 -5.08
C SER A 202 3.95 -18.25 -5.63
N ASN A 203 5.28 -18.16 -5.65
CA ASN A 203 6.15 -19.30 -5.97
C ASN A 203 6.01 -20.48 -5.00
N ALA A 204 5.32 -20.30 -3.87
CA ALA A 204 4.94 -21.36 -2.94
C ALA A 204 3.54 -21.93 -3.22
N GLY A 205 2.89 -21.54 -4.32
CA GLY A 205 1.52 -21.97 -4.68
C GLY A 205 0.42 -21.34 -3.84
N GLN A 206 0.72 -20.28 -3.08
CA GLN A 206 -0.27 -19.61 -2.24
C GLN A 206 -0.98 -18.51 -3.02
N LEU A 207 -2.31 -18.52 -2.98
CA LEU A 207 -3.11 -17.45 -3.54
C LEU A 207 -2.98 -16.18 -2.69
N ARG A 208 -2.97 -15.04 -3.38
CA ARG A 208 -2.95 -13.72 -2.78
C ARG A 208 -4.02 -12.83 -3.39
N PHE A 209 -4.65 -12.05 -2.53
CA PHE A 209 -5.68 -11.10 -2.90
C PHE A 209 -5.49 -9.81 -2.11
N ASN A 210 -5.38 -8.68 -2.81
CA ASN A 210 -5.31 -7.35 -2.23
C ASN A 210 -6.43 -6.50 -2.79
N PHE A 211 -6.95 -5.61 -1.97
CA PHE A 211 -7.87 -4.59 -2.41
C PHE A 211 -7.63 -3.27 -1.68
N MET A 212 -8.02 -2.18 -2.29
CA MET A 212 -8.05 -0.85 -1.69
C MET A 212 -9.24 -0.05 -2.22
N LEU A 213 -9.82 0.73 -1.34
CA LEU A 213 -10.87 1.68 -1.64
C LEU A 213 -10.61 2.99 -0.89
N THR A 214 -10.70 4.11 -1.62
CA THR A 214 -10.62 5.46 -1.02
C THR A 214 -11.93 6.22 -1.25
N PHE A 215 -12.52 6.83 -0.22
CA PHE A 215 -13.80 7.54 -0.29
C PHE A 215 -13.86 8.72 0.69
#